data_d06c60c4b84660e9811d4505a73bcb63
#
_entry.id   d06c60c4b84660e9811d4505a73bcb63
#
_cell.length_a   1.000
_cell.length_b   1.000
_cell.length_c   1.000
_cell.angle_alpha   90.00
_cell.angle_beta   90.00
_cell.angle_gamma   90.00
#
_symmetry.space_group_name_H-M   'P 1'
#
loop_
_entity.id
_entity.type
_entity.pdbx_description
1 polymer ?
#
loop_
_entity_poly.entity_id
_entity_poly.type
_entity_poly.pdbx_seq_one_letter_code
_entity_poly.pdbx_strand_id
1 'polypeptide(L)'
;VNANEASFIEGAEVYALKSLKEVVGFLSGEMQFQPVAHRSYESVRRERAYNCDLSYVKGQRIAKRALEIAAAGGHNILLVGPPGTGKTMLARCLPTIMPDMTFEEALEVTKIHSVAGELSEEGIVTLRPFRTPHHTATTVSLCGGGNNRVRPGEISKAHNGVLFLDELPEYTRSALEALRQPLEDRQITVTRAGGTATFPADFMLCASMNPCPCGNYGSAELTCTCTPAQIKKYRAKISGPLLDRIDLQVEVDSVKYDDLISEGAEETSAAVKARVEAARAVQRERFKDDGVRNNANMGERQIKKYCRLDAECERTLREAFERLHLSARARTRIIKVARTIADLDYSSEIRKKHILEAASYRSFDGDAL
;
A
#
# COMPACT_ATOMS: atom_id res chain seq x y z
N VAL A 1 22.82 22.55 1.39
CA VAL A 1 22.42 21.16 1.14
C VAL A 1 20.93 21.08 0.95
N ASN A 2 20.10 21.81 1.72
CA ASN A 2 18.62 21.67 1.71
C ASN A 2 17.90 22.73 0.85
N ALA A 3 18.63 23.50 0.05
CA ALA A 3 18.03 24.57 -0.76
C ALA A 3 17.02 24.04 -1.79
N ASN A 4 17.31 22.88 -2.39
CA ASN A 4 16.42 22.24 -3.36
C ASN A 4 15.10 21.78 -2.71
N GLU A 5 15.16 21.23 -1.49
CA GLU A 5 13.97 20.85 -0.73
C GLU A 5 13.11 22.07 -0.35
N ALA A 6 13.78 23.12 0.14
CA ALA A 6 13.10 24.33 0.59
C ALA A 6 12.53 25.18 -0.56
N SER A 7 13.06 25.03 -1.80
CA SER A 7 12.60 25.80 -2.96
C SER A 7 11.14 25.55 -3.36
N PHE A 8 10.51 24.48 -2.87
CA PHE A 8 9.10 24.15 -3.11
C PHE A 8 8.13 24.81 -2.12
N ILE A 9 8.63 25.50 -1.07
CA ILE A 9 7.78 26.14 -0.07
C ILE A 9 7.36 27.51 -0.56
N GLU A 10 6.06 27.72 -0.78
CA GLU A 10 5.51 29.00 -1.18
C GLU A 10 5.68 30.05 -0.08
N GLY A 11 6.01 31.28 -0.48
CA GLY A 11 6.14 32.42 0.43
C GLY A 11 7.42 32.44 1.27
N ALA A 12 8.35 31.48 1.08
CA ALA A 12 9.65 31.47 1.75
C ALA A 12 10.76 31.94 0.82
N GLU A 13 11.56 32.92 1.24
CA GLU A 13 12.80 33.27 0.58
C GLU A 13 13.93 32.35 1.04
N VAL A 14 14.45 31.51 0.13
CA VAL A 14 15.47 30.51 0.42
C VAL A 14 16.82 30.95 -0.12
N TYR A 15 17.82 31.06 0.77
CA TYR A 15 19.18 31.40 0.40
C TYR A 15 20.10 30.20 0.60
N ALA A 16 20.76 29.75 -0.48
CA ALA A 16 21.69 28.62 -0.47
C ALA A 16 23.07 29.04 -0.03
N LEU A 17 23.37 28.91 1.25
CA LEU A 17 24.67 29.25 1.85
C LEU A 17 25.47 27.97 2.15
N LYS A 18 26.76 27.94 1.80
CA LYS A 18 27.62 26.75 1.85
C LYS A 18 28.48 26.68 3.10
N SER A 19 28.70 27.79 3.77
CA SER A 19 29.59 27.89 4.94
C SER A 19 29.07 28.84 6.01
N LEU A 20 29.53 28.67 7.24
CA LEU A 20 29.22 29.60 8.33
C LEU A 20 29.70 31.02 8.02
N LYS A 21 30.82 31.16 7.30
CA LYS A 21 31.35 32.46 6.87
C LYS A 21 30.36 33.19 5.95
N GLU A 22 29.76 32.44 5.01
CA GLU A 22 28.73 33.01 4.12
C GLU A 22 27.47 33.41 4.90
N VAL A 23 27.06 32.60 5.90
CA VAL A 23 25.91 32.95 6.75
C VAL A 23 26.18 34.25 7.52
N VAL A 24 27.37 34.37 8.13
CA VAL A 24 27.75 35.61 8.87
C VAL A 24 27.81 36.79 7.92
N GLY A 25 28.49 36.66 6.78
CA GLY A 25 28.61 37.76 5.78
C GLY A 25 27.28 38.19 5.21
N PHE A 26 26.32 37.27 5.03
CA PHE A 26 24.97 37.57 4.60
C PHE A 26 24.19 38.36 5.67
N LEU A 27 24.23 37.89 6.92
CA LEU A 27 23.53 38.53 8.04
C LEU A 27 24.15 39.89 8.44
N SER A 28 25.47 40.05 8.27
CA SER A 28 26.15 41.37 8.47
C SER A 28 25.96 42.35 7.31
N GLY A 29 25.40 41.91 6.18
CA GLY A 29 25.23 42.71 4.98
C GLY A 29 26.50 42.87 4.13
N GLU A 30 27.60 42.18 4.49
CA GLU A 30 28.87 42.19 3.76
C GLU A 30 28.82 41.39 2.46
N MET A 31 27.96 40.35 2.43
CA MET A 31 27.74 39.49 1.27
C MET A 31 26.28 39.49 0.86
N GLN A 32 26.06 39.61 -0.45
CA GLN A 32 24.72 39.50 -1.03
C GLN A 32 24.56 38.19 -1.76
N PHE A 33 23.42 37.50 -1.55
CA PHE A 33 23.07 36.28 -2.25
C PHE A 33 21.71 36.45 -2.92
N GLN A 34 21.54 35.82 -4.08
CA GLN A 34 20.25 35.72 -4.73
C GLN A 34 19.43 34.62 -4.08
N PRO A 35 18.13 34.82 -3.82
CA PRO A 35 17.26 33.75 -3.37
C PRO A 35 17.15 32.65 -4.43
N VAL A 36 17.07 31.42 -3.99
CA VAL A 36 16.81 30.26 -4.88
C VAL A 36 15.43 30.42 -5.51
N ALA A 37 15.34 30.25 -6.82
CA ALA A 37 14.08 30.37 -7.54
C ALA A 37 13.07 29.33 -7.01
N HIS A 38 11.84 29.77 -6.74
CA HIS A 38 10.73 28.88 -6.37
C HIS A 38 10.45 27.86 -7.48
N ARG A 39 10.27 26.60 -7.11
CA ARG A 39 9.95 25.50 -8.02
C ARG A 39 8.52 25.03 -7.75
N SER A 40 7.70 24.94 -8.79
CA SER A 40 6.36 24.36 -8.67
C SER A 40 6.43 22.84 -8.56
N TYR A 41 5.73 22.27 -7.57
CA TYR A 41 5.58 20.80 -7.43
C TYR A 41 4.98 20.18 -8.70
N GLU A 42 4.01 20.83 -9.31
CA GLU A 42 3.33 20.33 -10.52
C GLU A 42 4.29 20.17 -11.71
N SER A 43 5.30 21.05 -11.86
CA SER A 43 6.27 20.94 -12.95
C SER A 43 7.14 19.69 -12.80
N VAL A 44 7.63 19.42 -11.59
CA VAL A 44 8.50 18.28 -11.31
C VAL A 44 7.74 16.97 -11.32
N ARG A 45 6.47 16.95 -10.88
CA ARG A 45 5.60 15.78 -10.88
C ARG A 45 5.36 15.23 -12.29
N ARG A 46 5.19 16.07 -13.28
CA ARG A 46 4.89 15.69 -14.67
C ARG A 46 6.04 15.01 -15.40
N GLU A 47 7.26 15.21 -14.95
CA GLU A 47 8.46 14.67 -15.60
C GLU A 47 8.75 13.20 -15.29
N ARG A 48 8.04 12.60 -14.31
CA ARG A 48 8.34 11.25 -13.84
C ARG A 48 7.26 10.24 -14.18
N ALA A 49 7.70 9.06 -14.62
CA ALA A 49 6.86 7.90 -14.90
C ALA A 49 7.40 6.66 -14.21
N TYR A 50 6.52 5.71 -13.95
CA TYR A 50 6.91 4.37 -13.50
C TYR A 50 7.39 3.52 -14.68
N ASN A 51 8.34 2.60 -14.43
CA ASN A 51 8.88 1.69 -15.44
C ASN A 51 8.04 0.41 -15.62
N CYS A 52 6.76 0.42 -15.23
CA CYS A 52 5.85 -0.72 -15.34
C CYS A 52 4.44 -0.23 -15.69
N ASP A 53 3.67 -1.10 -16.33
CA ASP A 53 2.27 -0.85 -16.69
C ASP A 53 1.46 -2.14 -16.57
N LEU A 54 0.18 -2.05 -16.18
CA LEU A 54 -0.73 -3.20 -16.07
C LEU A 54 -0.94 -3.92 -17.41
N SER A 55 -0.78 -3.24 -18.54
CA SER A 55 -0.86 -3.85 -19.86
C SER A 55 0.22 -4.89 -20.14
N TYR A 56 1.34 -4.83 -19.38
CA TYR A 56 2.40 -5.85 -19.48
C TYR A 56 2.03 -7.17 -18.79
N VAL A 57 1.04 -7.15 -17.89
CA VAL A 57 0.53 -8.34 -17.22
C VAL A 57 -0.57 -8.95 -18.08
N LYS A 58 -0.33 -10.11 -18.66
CA LYS A 58 -1.32 -10.83 -19.48
C LYS A 58 -2.32 -11.58 -18.60
N GLY A 59 -3.59 -11.54 -18.99
CA GLY A 59 -4.67 -12.21 -18.24
C GLY A 59 -4.87 -11.62 -16.83
N GLN A 60 -4.91 -12.48 -15.81
CA GLN A 60 -4.97 -12.13 -14.37
C GLN A 60 -6.10 -11.13 -14.00
N ARG A 61 -7.27 -11.27 -14.61
CA ARG A 61 -8.39 -10.31 -14.49
C ARG A 61 -8.82 -10.09 -13.03
N ILE A 62 -8.91 -11.18 -12.25
CA ILE A 62 -9.33 -11.11 -10.84
C ILE A 62 -8.26 -10.35 -10.01
N ALA A 63 -6.98 -10.65 -10.23
CA ALA A 63 -5.91 -9.98 -9.52
C ALA A 63 -5.80 -8.49 -9.91
N LYS A 64 -5.94 -8.15 -11.19
CA LYS A 64 -6.00 -6.75 -11.66
C LYS A 64 -7.17 -5.99 -11.03
N ARG A 65 -8.36 -6.61 -10.98
CA ARG A 65 -9.53 -6.00 -10.32
C ARG A 65 -9.31 -5.80 -8.82
N ALA A 66 -8.70 -6.77 -8.16
CA ALA A 66 -8.36 -6.63 -6.74
C ALA A 66 -7.33 -5.52 -6.47
N LEU A 67 -6.33 -5.35 -7.36
CA LEU A 67 -5.37 -4.23 -7.28
C LEU A 67 -6.08 -2.88 -7.48
N GLU A 68 -7.03 -2.78 -8.41
CA GLU A 68 -7.85 -1.58 -8.61
C GLU A 68 -8.64 -1.23 -7.34
N ILE A 69 -9.30 -2.21 -6.72
CA ILE A 69 -10.04 -2.04 -5.46
C ILE A 69 -9.08 -1.63 -4.33
N ALA A 70 -7.92 -2.30 -4.24
CA ALA A 70 -6.89 -1.98 -3.25
C ALA A 70 -6.41 -0.52 -3.38
N ALA A 71 -6.09 -0.08 -4.59
CA ALA A 71 -5.66 1.29 -4.87
C ALA A 71 -6.77 2.32 -4.60
N ALA A 72 -8.01 2.00 -5.00
CA ALA A 72 -9.15 2.89 -4.80
C ALA A 72 -9.51 3.08 -3.32
N GLY A 73 -9.46 2.01 -2.51
CA GLY A 73 -9.85 2.07 -1.11
C GLY A 73 -8.71 2.23 -0.11
N GLY A 74 -7.45 2.06 -0.54
CA GLY A 74 -6.29 1.98 0.35
C GLY A 74 -6.24 0.66 1.13
N HIS A 75 -6.72 -0.44 0.52
CA HIS A 75 -6.83 -1.75 1.16
C HIS A 75 -5.54 -2.55 1.06
N ASN A 76 -5.20 -3.25 2.13
CA ASN A 76 -4.10 -4.20 2.13
C ASN A 76 -4.46 -5.47 1.34
N ILE A 77 -3.50 -6.00 0.57
CA ILE A 77 -3.71 -7.11 -0.35
C ILE A 77 -2.67 -8.20 -0.18
N LEU A 78 -3.10 -9.47 -0.23
CA LEU A 78 -2.28 -10.66 -0.28
C LEU A 78 -2.53 -11.40 -1.60
N LEU A 79 -1.46 -11.61 -2.36
CA LEU A 79 -1.46 -12.39 -3.60
C LEU A 79 -0.95 -13.80 -3.31
N VAL A 80 -1.77 -14.81 -3.55
CA VAL A 80 -1.44 -16.21 -3.29
C VAL A 80 -1.45 -16.98 -4.61
N GLY A 81 -0.37 -17.69 -4.93
CA GLY A 81 -0.32 -18.47 -6.16
C GLY A 81 1.02 -19.18 -6.37
N PRO A 82 1.11 -20.11 -7.32
CA PRO A 82 2.34 -20.80 -7.66
C PRO A 82 3.51 -19.87 -7.99
N PRO A 83 4.76 -20.32 -7.89
CA PRO A 83 5.90 -19.54 -8.39
C PRO A 83 5.75 -19.28 -9.91
N GLY A 84 6.23 -18.12 -10.38
CA GLY A 84 6.17 -17.75 -11.80
C GLY A 84 4.83 -17.18 -12.29
N THR A 85 3.80 -17.06 -11.45
CA THR A 85 2.47 -16.53 -11.86
C THR A 85 2.39 -15.00 -12.01
N GLY A 86 3.49 -14.29 -11.83
CA GLY A 86 3.54 -12.82 -12.01
C GLY A 86 3.14 -11.98 -10.80
N LYS A 87 3.05 -12.55 -9.57
CA LYS A 87 2.69 -11.84 -8.34
C LYS A 87 3.53 -10.58 -8.09
N THR A 88 4.85 -10.71 -8.24
CA THR A 88 5.79 -9.58 -8.07
C THR A 88 5.59 -8.51 -9.13
N MET A 89 5.26 -8.88 -10.37
CA MET A 89 4.96 -7.95 -11.46
C MET A 89 3.65 -7.19 -11.20
N LEU A 90 2.60 -7.90 -10.77
CA LEU A 90 1.34 -7.30 -10.32
C LEU A 90 1.56 -6.29 -9.18
N ALA A 91 2.33 -6.67 -8.16
CA ALA A 91 2.65 -5.78 -7.04
C ALA A 91 3.38 -4.50 -7.49
N ARG A 92 4.34 -4.62 -8.43
CA ARG A 92 5.07 -3.46 -8.99
C ARG A 92 4.17 -2.52 -9.79
N CYS A 93 3.08 -3.02 -10.36
CA CYS A 93 2.10 -2.18 -11.05
C CYS A 93 1.18 -1.39 -10.08
N LEU A 94 1.11 -1.76 -8.80
CA LEU A 94 0.20 -1.11 -7.84
C LEU A 94 0.43 0.41 -7.72
N PRO A 95 1.68 0.93 -7.59
CA PRO A 95 1.89 2.38 -7.55
C PRO A 95 1.44 3.12 -8.81
N THR A 96 1.42 2.46 -9.98
CA THR A 96 1.06 3.09 -11.27
C THR A 96 -0.42 3.41 -11.36
N ILE A 97 -1.26 2.72 -10.58
CA ILE A 97 -2.72 2.88 -10.55
C ILE A 97 -3.20 3.63 -9.30
N MET A 98 -2.32 3.90 -8.33
CA MET A 98 -2.65 4.74 -7.18
C MET A 98 -2.80 6.21 -7.61
N PRO A 99 -3.63 6.99 -6.90
CA PRO A 99 -3.72 8.44 -7.13
C PRO A 99 -2.35 9.11 -6.94
N ASP A 100 -2.11 10.16 -7.69
CA ASP A 100 -0.90 10.97 -7.49
C ASP A 100 -0.85 11.52 -6.07
N MET A 101 0.37 11.76 -5.56
CA MET A 101 0.54 12.42 -4.26
C MET A 101 0.14 13.89 -4.36
N THR A 102 -0.53 14.39 -3.33
CA THR A 102 -0.66 15.83 -3.13
C THR A 102 0.70 16.41 -2.72
N PHE A 103 0.84 17.73 -2.76
CA PHE A 103 2.07 18.38 -2.29
C PHE A 103 2.37 18.05 -0.83
N GLU A 104 1.35 18.03 0.03
CA GLU A 104 1.46 17.68 1.44
C GLU A 104 1.95 16.25 1.64
N GLU A 105 1.37 15.27 0.90
CA GLU A 105 1.82 13.88 0.92
C GLU A 105 3.28 13.75 0.45
N ALA A 106 3.64 14.46 -0.63
CA ALA A 106 5.01 14.48 -1.15
C ALA A 106 6.00 15.07 -0.15
N LEU A 107 5.60 16.13 0.57
CA LEU A 107 6.42 16.76 1.60
C LEU A 107 6.62 15.83 2.82
N GLU A 108 5.58 15.11 3.26
CA GLU A 108 5.68 14.11 4.34
C GLU A 108 6.69 13.01 3.96
N VAL A 109 6.57 12.45 2.75
CA VAL A 109 7.49 11.43 2.22
C VAL A 109 8.91 11.97 2.11
N THR A 110 9.07 13.17 1.57
CA THR A 110 10.38 13.83 1.40
C THR A 110 11.10 13.99 2.74
N LYS A 111 10.40 14.43 3.79
CA LYS A 111 10.97 14.55 5.15
C LYS A 111 11.51 13.21 5.66
N ILE A 112 10.76 12.11 5.47
CA ILE A 112 11.18 10.78 5.90
C ILE A 112 12.44 10.34 5.14
N HIS A 113 12.46 10.50 3.80
CA HIS A 113 13.59 10.12 2.96
C HIS A 113 14.82 11.01 3.21
N SER A 114 14.63 12.29 3.50
CA SER A 114 15.70 13.22 3.90
C SER A 114 16.37 12.78 5.22
N VAL A 115 15.57 12.45 6.25
CA VAL A 115 16.09 11.91 7.54
C VAL A 115 16.76 10.55 7.36
N ALA A 116 16.28 9.73 6.43
CA ALA A 116 16.92 8.45 6.07
C ALA A 116 18.25 8.64 5.34
N GLY A 117 18.49 9.80 4.72
CA GLY A 117 19.65 10.09 3.86
C GLY A 117 19.51 9.49 2.45
N GLU A 118 18.27 9.24 2.00
CA GLU A 118 17.96 8.63 0.70
C GLU A 118 17.30 9.63 -0.29
N LEU A 119 17.35 10.92 0.00
CA LEU A 119 16.75 11.92 -0.89
C LEU A 119 17.62 12.12 -2.14
N SER A 120 16.96 12.21 -3.30
CA SER A 120 17.62 12.52 -4.58
C SER A 120 18.02 14.02 -4.65
N GLU A 121 18.89 14.36 -5.59
CA GLU A 121 19.34 15.73 -5.85
C GLU A 121 18.19 16.70 -6.20
N GLU A 122 17.05 16.19 -6.62
CA GLU A 122 15.88 16.98 -6.99
C GLU A 122 15.16 17.63 -5.80
N GLY A 123 15.40 17.15 -4.60
CA GLY A 123 14.93 17.75 -3.36
C GLY A 123 13.51 17.41 -2.95
N ILE A 124 12.71 16.72 -3.80
CA ILE A 124 11.35 16.30 -3.46
C ILE A 124 11.02 14.93 -4.07
N VAL A 125 10.30 14.10 -3.32
CA VAL A 125 9.80 12.79 -3.79
C VAL A 125 8.44 13.00 -4.45
N THR A 126 8.35 12.74 -5.75
CA THR A 126 7.12 12.95 -6.54
C THR A 126 6.34 11.68 -6.84
N LEU A 127 6.98 10.52 -6.80
CA LEU A 127 6.34 9.21 -6.98
C LEU A 127 6.06 8.55 -5.64
N ARG A 128 4.94 7.83 -5.54
CA ARG A 128 4.64 7.03 -4.34
C ARG A 128 5.74 6.01 -4.12
N PRO A 129 6.30 5.93 -2.90
CA PRO A 129 7.34 4.96 -2.58
C PRO A 129 6.85 3.53 -2.80
N PHE A 130 7.71 2.70 -3.39
CA PHE A 130 7.53 1.25 -3.46
C PHE A 130 8.72 0.60 -2.79
N ARG A 131 8.51 0.10 -1.56
CA ARG A 131 9.58 -0.52 -0.76
C ARG A 131 9.40 -2.02 -0.76
N THR A 132 10.49 -2.73 -1.10
CA THR A 132 10.50 -4.19 -1.17
C THR A 132 11.70 -4.74 -0.40
N PRO A 133 11.64 -4.75 0.94
CA PRO A 133 12.69 -5.36 1.75
C PRO A 133 12.74 -6.86 1.49
N HIS A 134 13.95 -7.42 1.43
CA HIS A 134 14.13 -8.86 1.30
C HIS A 134 13.63 -9.59 2.56
N HIS A 135 13.16 -10.84 2.45
CA HIS A 135 12.62 -11.61 3.59
C HIS A 135 13.64 -11.84 4.73
N THR A 136 14.94 -11.72 4.44
CA THR A 136 16.00 -11.73 5.46
C THR A 136 16.17 -10.42 6.23
N ALA A 137 15.37 -9.38 5.91
CA ALA A 137 15.43 -8.10 6.62
C ALA A 137 15.17 -8.27 8.11
N THR A 138 16.01 -7.64 8.93
CA THR A 138 15.84 -7.64 10.38
C THR A 138 14.69 -6.74 10.81
N THR A 139 14.15 -6.96 12.01
CA THR A 139 13.14 -6.07 12.60
C THR A 139 13.65 -4.62 12.68
N VAL A 140 14.96 -4.42 12.92
CA VAL A 140 15.56 -3.08 12.94
C VAL A 140 15.55 -2.43 11.56
N SER A 141 15.84 -3.19 10.50
CA SER A 141 15.75 -2.69 9.11
C SER A 141 14.32 -2.29 8.76
N LEU A 142 13.33 -3.08 9.19
CA LEU A 142 11.92 -2.80 8.91
C LEU A 142 11.40 -1.60 9.73
N CYS A 143 11.59 -1.61 11.03
CA CYS A 143 11.01 -0.61 11.94
C CYS A 143 11.84 0.67 12.03
N GLY A 144 13.13 0.56 11.79
CA GLY A 144 14.09 1.62 12.06
C GLY A 144 14.90 1.41 13.35
N GLY A 145 15.91 2.21 13.49
CA GLY A 145 16.86 2.13 14.61
C GLY A 145 18.11 2.94 14.34
N GLY A 146 19.14 2.68 15.11
CA GLY A 146 20.44 3.34 15.05
C GLY A 146 21.03 3.50 16.45
N ASN A 147 22.36 3.53 16.53
CA ASN A 147 23.05 3.65 17.83
C ASN A 147 23.10 5.12 18.32
N ASN A 148 23.44 6.06 17.42
CA ASN A 148 23.62 7.48 17.77
C ASN A 148 22.40 8.34 17.41
N ARG A 149 21.70 8.00 16.31
CA ARG A 149 20.47 8.69 15.87
C ARG A 149 19.46 7.66 15.42
N VAL A 150 18.23 7.80 15.86
CA VAL A 150 17.13 6.96 15.40
C VAL A 150 16.80 7.33 13.97
N ARG A 151 16.85 6.35 13.07
CA ARG A 151 16.52 6.51 11.63
C ARG A 151 15.25 5.71 11.28
N PRO A 152 14.45 6.21 10.34
CA PRO A 152 13.28 5.48 9.85
C PRO A 152 13.69 4.19 9.14
N GLY A 153 12.90 3.12 9.31
CA GLY A 153 13.06 1.85 8.60
C GLY A 153 12.21 1.80 7.32
N GLU A 154 12.21 0.62 6.68
CA GLU A 154 11.49 0.39 5.41
C GLU A 154 9.99 0.66 5.54
N ILE A 155 9.38 0.38 6.70
CA ILE A 155 7.98 0.66 7.00
C ILE A 155 7.68 2.15 6.88
N SER A 156 8.48 3.01 7.50
CA SER A 156 8.30 4.47 7.41
C SER A 156 8.67 5.02 6.04
N LYS A 157 9.67 4.45 5.37
CA LYS A 157 10.03 4.83 4.00
C LYS A 157 8.96 4.48 2.97
N ALA A 158 8.05 3.54 3.29
CA ALA A 158 6.89 3.21 2.47
C ALA A 158 5.69 4.15 2.71
N HIS A 159 5.81 5.14 3.60
CA HIS A 159 4.74 6.09 3.92
C HIS A 159 4.13 6.73 2.67
N ASN A 160 2.80 6.84 2.61
CA ASN A 160 2.01 7.27 1.45
C ASN A 160 2.25 6.47 0.15
N GLY A 161 2.82 5.27 0.27
CA GLY A 161 3.15 4.37 -0.83
C GLY A 161 2.80 2.92 -0.54
N VAL A 162 3.62 2.00 -1.03
CA VAL A 162 3.42 0.55 -0.94
C VAL A 162 4.61 -0.10 -0.24
N LEU A 163 4.34 -0.91 0.77
CA LEU A 163 5.28 -1.87 1.32
C LEU A 163 4.96 -3.24 0.72
N PHE A 164 5.84 -3.74 -0.16
CA PHE A 164 5.70 -5.05 -0.77
C PHE A 164 6.57 -6.07 -0.05
N LEU A 165 5.93 -7.11 0.49
CA LEU A 165 6.59 -8.23 1.15
C LEU A 165 6.41 -9.49 0.31
N ASP A 166 7.44 -9.80 -0.48
CA ASP A 166 7.47 -11.04 -1.28
C ASP A 166 7.78 -12.22 -0.37
N GLU A 167 7.20 -13.38 -0.67
CA GLU A 167 7.39 -14.61 0.12
C GLU A 167 7.08 -14.40 1.61
N LEU A 168 5.93 -13.82 1.93
CA LEU A 168 5.52 -13.44 3.29
C LEU A 168 5.82 -14.49 4.38
N PRO A 169 5.58 -15.82 4.20
CA PRO A 169 5.87 -16.84 5.21
C PRO A 169 7.38 -17.07 5.47
N GLU A 170 8.28 -16.49 4.65
CA GLU A 170 9.73 -16.64 4.84
C GLU A 170 10.33 -15.57 5.74
N TYR A 171 9.59 -14.51 6.03
CA TYR A 171 9.99 -13.52 7.05
C TYR A 171 10.01 -14.12 8.44
N THR A 172 10.91 -13.65 9.29
CA THR A 172 10.92 -14.04 10.71
C THR A 172 9.62 -13.61 11.39
N ARG A 173 9.16 -14.38 12.36
CA ARG A 173 7.94 -14.07 13.12
C ARG A 173 8.00 -12.70 13.77
N SER A 174 9.16 -12.30 14.31
CA SER A 174 9.36 -10.98 14.92
C SER A 174 9.21 -9.84 13.92
N ALA A 175 9.67 -10.03 12.66
CA ALA A 175 9.51 -9.05 11.59
C ALA A 175 8.03 -8.87 11.20
N LEU A 176 7.28 -9.98 11.09
CA LEU A 176 5.84 -9.94 10.77
C LEU A 176 5.01 -9.32 11.90
N GLU A 177 5.30 -9.66 13.16
CA GLU A 177 4.60 -9.09 14.31
C GLU A 177 4.85 -7.57 14.45
N ALA A 178 6.01 -7.09 14.02
CA ALA A 178 6.34 -5.66 14.03
C ALA A 178 5.48 -4.81 13.08
N LEU A 179 4.83 -5.43 12.07
CA LEU A 179 3.91 -4.76 11.15
C LEU A 179 2.55 -4.44 11.79
N ARG A 180 2.18 -5.13 12.89
CA ARG A 180 0.83 -5.04 13.45
C ARG A 180 0.46 -3.65 13.91
N GLN A 181 1.38 -2.99 14.62
CA GLN A 181 1.17 -1.63 15.12
C GLN A 181 1.05 -0.63 13.96
N PRO A 182 2.02 -0.52 13.03
CA PRO A 182 1.91 0.47 11.95
C PRO A 182 0.71 0.26 11.02
N LEU A 183 0.26 -0.98 10.82
CA LEU A 183 -0.96 -1.27 10.05
C LEU A 183 -2.26 -0.79 10.75
N GLU A 184 -2.22 -0.57 12.07
CA GLU A 184 -3.35 -0.08 12.86
C GLU A 184 -3.25 1.42 13.13
N ASP A 185 -2.09 1.85 13.66
CA ASP A 185 -1.85 3.22 14.15
C ASP A 185 -1.30 4.17 13.08
N ARG A 186 -0.84 3.65 11.92
CA ARG A 186 -0.20 4.39 10.81
C ARG A 186 1.01 5.20 11.24
N GLN A 187 1.63 4.77 12.29
CA GLN A 187 2.88 5.32 12.82
C GLN A 187 3.67 4.22 13.49
N ILE A 188 4.96 4.44 13.61
CA ILE A 188 5.85 3.53 14.31
C ILE A 188 6.71 4.31 15.29
N THR A 189 6.74 3.86 16.53
CA THR A 189 7.58 4.45 17.57
C THR A 189 8.79 3.57 17.79
N VAL A 190 9.97 4.14 17.62
CA VAL A 190 11.26 3.47 17.79
C VAL A 190 11.97 4.04 19.00
N THR A 191 12.16 3.21 20.03
CA THR A 191 12.88 3.57 21.25
C THR A 191 14.25 2.88 21.25
N ARG A 192 15.32 3.64 21.46
CA ARG A 192 16.72 3.19 21.58
C ARG A 192 17.42 3.96 22.67
N ALA A 193 18.64 3.55 23.03
CA ALA A 193 19.45 4.25 24.02
C ALA A 193 19.66 5.74 23.68
N GLY A 194 19.70 6.08 22.38
CA GLY A 194 19.85 7.46 21.90
C GLY A 194 18.56 8.28 21.83
N GLY A 195 17.40 7.74 22.27
CA GLY A 195 16.13 8.46 22.31
C GLY A 195 14.95 7.68 21.72
N THR A 196 13.80 8.34 21.73
CA THR A 196 12.55 7.85 21.15
C THR A 196 12.14 8.76 19.99
N ALA A 197 11.81 8.17 18.85
CA ALA A 197 11.27 8.89 17.71
C ALA A 197 10.04 8.16 17.17
N THR A 198 9.01 8.92 16.79
CA THR A 198 7.82 8.41 16.12
C THR A 198 7.84 8.88 14.67
N PHE A 199 7.71 7.92 13.75
CA PHE A 199 7.69 8.17 12.31
C PHE A 199 6.31 7.84 11.75
N PRO A 200 5.81 8.62 10.79
CA PRO A 200 4.62 8.24 10.01
C PRO A 200 4.84 6.91 9.27
N ALA A 201 3.80 6.11 9.16
CA ALA A 201 3.82 4.79 8.53
C ALA A 201 2.45 4.44 7.92
N ASP A 202 1.81 5.38 7.24
CA ASP A 202 0.55 5.15 6.50
C ASP A 202 0.90 4.63 5.10
N PHE A 203 0.98 3.31 4.97
CA PHE A 203 1.33 2.60 3.73
C PHE A 203 0.27 1.55 3.40
N MET A 204 0.19 1.17 2.14
CA MET A 204 -0.57 0.01 1.71
C MET A 204 0.33 -1.22 1.75
N LEU A 205 -0.06 -2.24 2.51
CA LEU A 205 0.63 -3.53 2.50
C LEU A 205 0.17 -4.31 1.26
N CYS A 206 1.12 -4.64 0.39
CA CYS A 206 0.99 -5.65 -0.63
C CYS A 206 1.90 -6.81 -0.24
N ALA A 207 1.36 -8.02 -0.16
CA ALA A 207 2.17 -9.18 0.18
C ALA A 207 1.96 -10.28 -0.86
N SER A 208 2.95 -11.16 -1.03
CA SER A 208 2.81 -12.35 -1.84
C SER A 208 3.19 -13.60 -1.06
N MET A 209 2.59 -14.74 -1.40
CA MET A 209 3.01 -16.03 -0.89
C MET A 209 2.68 -17.14 -1.88
N ASN A 210 3.36 -18.28 -1.72
CA ASN A 210 2.96 -19.51 -2.37
C ASN A 210 1.86 -20.21 -1.57
N PRO A 211 1.01 -21.06 -2.17
CA PRO A 211 -0.08 -21.72 -1.48
C PRO A 211 0.39 -22.80 -0.50
N CYS A 212 1.62 -23.30 -0.69
CA CYS A 212 2.28 -24.33 0.14
C CYS A 212 3.81 -24.28 -0.03
N PRO A 213 4.60 -25.06 0.74
CA PRO A 213 6.07 -25.07 0.61
C PRO A 213 6.59 -25.43 -0.79
N CYS A 214 5.96 -26.38 -1.50
CA CYS A 214 6.37 -26.73 -2.87
C CYS A 214 5.80 -25.77 -3.94
N GLY A 215 4.83 -24.91 -3.58
CA GLY A 215 4.19 -23.94 -4.48
C GLY A 215 3.01 -24.48 -5.30
N ASN A 216 2.75 -25.78 -5.32
CA ASN A 216 1.85 -26.41 -6.29
C ASN A 216 0.45 -26.78 -5.74
N TYR A 217 0.14 -26.43 -4.50
CA TYR A 217 -1.19 -26.72 -3.93
C TYR A 217 -2.26 -25.91 -4.66
N GLY A 218 -3.28 -26.62 -5.18
CA GLY A 218 -4.34 -26.03 -5.99
C GLY A 218 -3.97 -25.78 -7.47
N SER A 219 -2.73 -26.09 -7.90
CA SER A 219 -2.33 -25.96 -9.30
C SER A 219 -3.06 -26.97 -10.18
N ALA A 220 -3.54 -26.54 -11.34
CA ALA A 220 -4.11 -27.41 -12.35
C ALA A 220 -3.04 -28.20 -13.15
N GLU A 221 -1.80 -27.71 -13.18
CA GLU A 221 -0.73 -28.25 -14.05
C GLU A 221 0.25 -29.15 -13.28
N LEU A 222 0.53 -28.82 -12.01
CA LEU A 222 1.56 -29.47 -11.22
C LEU A 222 0.98 -30.10 -9.95
N THR A 223 1.38 -31.35 -9.67
CA THR A 223 0.95 -32.06 -8.46
C THR A 223 1.66 -31.53 -7.22
N CYS A 224 0.89 -31.21 -6.20
CA CYS A 224 1.42 -30.82 -4.89
C CYS A 224 2.00 -32.07 -4.17
N THR A 225 3.23 -31.95 -3.69
CA THR A 225 3.92 -33.02 -2.94
C THR A 225 3.86 -32.82 -1.42
N CYS A 226 3.23 -31.75 -0.95
CA CYS A 226 3.15 -31.42 0.48
C CYS A 226 2.04 -32.21 1.17
N THR A 227 2.32 -32.68 2.38
CA THR A 227 1.30 -33.26 3.26
C THR A 227 0.40 -32.13 3.83
N PRO A 228 -0.86 -32.43 4.22
CA PRO A 228 -1.73 -31.44 4.87
C PRO A 228 -1.09 -30.76 6.08
N ALA A 229 -0.33 -31.51 6.88
CA ALA A 229 0.39 -30.97 8.03
C ALA A 229 1.48 -29.95 7.64
N GLN A 230 2.19 -30.20 6.54
CA GLN A 230 3.19 -29.26 6.01
C GLN A 230 2.54 -27.97 5.50
N ILE A 231 1.41 -28.07 4.79
CA ILE A 231 0.65 -26.91 4.31
C ILE A 231 0.16 -26.08 5.50
N LYS A 232 -0.45 -26.73 6.47
CA LYS A 232 -0.92 -26.09 7.71
C LYS A 232 0.22 -25.37 8.44
N LYS A 233 1.36 -26.03 8.65
CA LYS A 233 2.55 -25.46 9.30
C LYS A 233 3.11 -24.27 8.52
N TYR A 234 3.09 -24.30 7.19
CA TYR A 234 3.56 -23.23 6.34
C TYR A 234 2.67 -22.00 6.46
N ARG A 235 1.36 -22.17 6.32
CA ARG A 235 0.38 -21.08 6.46
C ARG A 235 0.36 -20.47 7.87
N ALA A 236 0.52 -21.30 8.91
CA ALA A 236 0.57 -20.87 10.31
C ALA A 236 1.80 -20.00 10.67
N LYS A 237 2.79 -19.85 9.77
CA LYS A 237 3.87 -18.85 9.93
C LYS A 237 3.32 -17.41 9.94
N ILE A 238 2.21 -17.15 9.24
CA ILE A 238 1.50 -15.88 9.27
C ILE A 238 0.46 -15.95 10.39
N SER A 239 0.56 -15.05 11.35
CA SER A 239 -0.39 -15.02 12.47
C SER A 239 -1.80 -14.57 12.02
N GLY A 240 -2.84 -15.17 12.61
CA GLY A 240 -4.23 -14.75 12.38
C GLY A 240 -4.44 -13.24 12.53
N PRO A 241 -3.91 -12.60 13.60
CA PRO A 241 -4.01 -11.14 13.74
C PRO A 241 -3.36 -10.32 12.62
N LEU A 242 -2.35 -10.83 11.92
CA LEU A 242 -1.78 -10.17 10.74
C LEU A 242 -2.67 -10.39 9.51
N LEU A 243 -3.16 -11.61 9.28
CA LEU A 243 -4.13 -11.91 8.22
C LEU A 243 -5.42 -11.10 8.37
N ASP A 244 -5.88 -10.91 9.59
CA ASP A 244 -7.03 -10.05 9.89
C ASP A 244 -6.82 -8.59 9.43
N ARG A 245 -5.58 -8.12 9.22
CA ARG A 245 -5.27 -6.76 8.73
C ARG A 245 -5.12 -6.67 7.23
N ILE A 246 -5.20 -7.79 6.53
CA ILE A 246 -5.22 -7.85 5.07
C ILE A 246 -6.67 -7.89 4.62
N ASP A 247 -7.09 -6.94 3.81
CA ASP A 247 -8.49 -6.77 3.40
C ASP A 247 -8.86 -7.69 2.23
N LEU A 248 -7.94 -7.85 1.28
CA LEU A 248 -8.11 -8.60 0.04
C LEU A 248 -7.12 -9.76 -0.02
N GLN A 249 -7.61 -10.97 -0.21
CA GLN A 249 -6.83 -12.20 -0.38
C GLN A 249 -7.17 -12.77 -1.76
N VAL A 250 -6.19 -12.83 -2.66
CA VAL A 250 -6.42 -13.07 -4.08
C VAL A 250 -5.60 -14.24 -4.57
N GLU A 251 -6.25 -15.20 -5.19
CA GLU A 251 -5.58 -16.26 -5.93
C GLU A 251 -5.05 -15.73 -7.27
N VAL A 252 -3.80 -16.04 -7.56
CA VAL A 252 -3.11 -15.69 -8.80
C VAL A 252 -2.72 -16.98 -9.49
N ASP A 253 -3.51 -17.36 -10.47
CA ASP A 253 -3.33 -18.62 -11.22
C ASP A 253 -2.18 -18.53 -12.22
N SER A 254 -1.72 -19.69 -12.73
CA SER A 254 -0.82 -19.73 -13.89
C SER A 254 -1.53 -19.19 -15.14
N VAL A 255 -0.81 -18.36 -15.89
CA VAL A 255 -1.32 -17.82 -17.17
C VAL A 255 -1.19 -18.90 -18.23
N LYS A 256 -2.28 -19.21 -18.91
CA LYS A 256 -2.25 -20.17 -20.04
C LYS A 256 -1.40 -19.62 -21.18
N TYR A 257 -0.74 -20.51 -21.90
CA TYR A 257 0.10 -20.12 -23.03
C TYR A 257 -0.67 -19.30 -24.08
N ASP A 258 -1.91 -19.67 -24.35
CA ASP A 258 -2.77 -18.96 -25.31
C ASP A 258 -3.05 -17.51 -24.89
N ASP A 259 -3.18 -17.26 -23.59
CA ASP A 259 -3.36 -15.90 -23.04
C ASP A 259 -2.08 -15.07 -23.18
N LEU A 260 -0.90 -15.72 -23.08
CA LEU A 260 0.40 -15.04 -23.25
C LEU A 260 0.64 -14.54 -24.66
N ILE A 261 0.23 -15.32 -25.66
CA ILE A 261 0.39 -14.98 -27.09
C ILE A 261 -0.78 -14.19 -27.67
N SER A 262 -1.84 -14.01 -26.88
CA SER A 262 -3.02 -13.26 -27.34
C SER A 262 -2.63 -11.80 -27.67
N GLU A 263 -2.95 -11.35 -28.89
CA GLU A 263 -2.75 -9.97 -29.34
C GLU A 263 -3.82 -9.01 -28.78
N GLY A 264 -4.70 -9.49 -27.92
CA GLY A 264 -5.72 -8.67 -27.27
C GLY A 264 -5.08 -7.54 -26.46
N ALA A 265 -5.55 -6.32 -26.65
CA ALA A 265 -5.11 -5.16 -25.90
C ALA A 265 -5.47 -5.33 -24.41
N GLU A 266 -4.47 -5.46 -23.56
CA GLU A 266 -4.65 -5.43 -22.11
C GLU A 266 -4.92 -3.99 -21.63
N GLU A 267 -5.67 -3.86 -20.55
CA GLU A 267 -6.00 -2.56 -19.98
C GLU A 267 -4.74 -1.87 -19.42
N THR A 268 -4.57 -0.59 -19.75
CA THR A 268 -3.41 0.20 -19.30
C THR A 268 -3.56 0.67 -17.86
N SER A 269 -2.43 0.88 -17.19
CA SER A 269 -2.42 1.51 -15.86
C SER A 269 -3.13 2.87 -15.85
N ALA A 270 -3.03 3.64 -16.92
CA ALA A 270 -3.68 4.95 -17.03
C ALA A 270 -5.22 4.84 -17.00
N ALA A 271 -5.80 3.87 -17.70
CA ALA A 271 -7.25 3.64 -17.71
C ALA A 271 -7.77 3.24 -16.32
N VAL A 272 -7.07 2.32 -15.65
CA VAL A 272 -7.41 1.90 -14.28
C VAL A 272 -7.24 3.05 -13.29
N LYS A 273 -6.14 3.82 -13.39
CA LYS A 273 -5.87 4.97 -12.54
C LYS A 273 -6.99 6.02 -12.62
N ALA A 274 -7.52 6.29 -13.81
CA ALA A 274 -8.63 7.23 -13.98
C ALA A 274 -9.88 6.83 -13.17
N ARG A 275 -10.23 5.53 -13.14
CA ARG A 275 -11.35 5.01 -12.31
C ARG A 275 -11.03 5.10 -10.82
N VAL A 276 -9.80 4.77 -10.45
CA VAL A 276 -9.32 4.88 -9.06
C VAL A 276 -9.40 6.33 -8.58
N GLU A 277 -8.96 7.29 -9.39
CA GLU A 277 -9.01 8.71 -9.06
C GLU A 277 -10.46 9.23 -8.92
N ALA A 278 -11.38 8.78 -9.78
CA ALA A 278 -12.79 9.09 -9.67
C ALA A 278 -13.39 8.57 -8.34
N ALA A 279 -13.12 7.33 -7.98
CA ALA A 279 -13.56 6.74 -6.71
C ALA A 279 -12.93 7.48 -5.50
N ARG A 280 -11.67 7.88 -5.59
CA ARG A 280 -11.00 8.68 -4.55
C ARG A 280 -11.55 10.10 -4.43
N ALA A 281 -12.00 10.70 -5.52
CA ALA A 281 -12.66 12.01 -5.48
C ALA A 281 -13.97 11.93 -4.68
N VAL A 282 -14.77 10.88 -4.88
CA VAL A 282 -15.98 10.62 -4.09
C VAL A 282 -15.65 10.44 -2.60
N GLN A 283 -14.57 9.71 -2.27
CA GLN A 283 -14.13 9.50 -0.91
C GLN A 283 -13.64 10.80 -0.25
N ARG A 284 -12.86 11.63 -0.96
CA ARG A 284 -12.42 12.94 -0.44
C ARG A 284 -13.59 13.83 -0.08
N GLU A 285 -14.61 13.92 -0.92
CA GLU A 285 -15.80 14.70 -0.61
C GLU A 285 -16.58 14.10 0.57
N ARG A 286 -16.73 12.77 0.61
CA ARG A 286 -17.41 12.05 1.71
C ARG A 286 -16.76 12.29 3.07
N PHE A 287 -15.43 12.35 3.13
CA PHE A 287 -14.65 12.41 4.37
C PHE A 287 -14.11 13.79 4.71
N LYS A 288 -14.53 14.81 3.99
CA LYS A 288 -14.01 16.18 4.11
C LYS A 288 -13.95 16.70 5.55
N ASP A 289 -14.98 16.37 6.35
CA ASP A 289 -15.11 16.80 7.74
C ASP A 289 -14.76 15.70 8.77
N ASP A 290 -14.38 14.51 8.32
CA ASP A 290 -14.20 13.33 9.19
C ASP A 290 -12.70 12.98 9.45
N GLY A 291 -11.75 13.68 8.81
CA GLY A 291 -10.33 13.45 8.99
C GLY A 291 -9.84 12.05 8.50
N VAL A 292 -10.63 11.39 7.65
CA VAL A 292 -10.36 10.07 7.08
C VAL A 292 -9.92 10.23 5.63
N ARG A 293 -8.86 9.53 5.21
CA ARG A 293 -8.30 9.68 3.85
C ARG A 293 -8.95 8.76 2.81
N ASN A 294 -9.40 7.56 3.21
CA ASN A 294 -9.95 6.55 2.30
C ASN A 294 -10.85 5.54 3.04
N ASN A 295 -11.51 4.65 2.29
CA ASN A 295 -12.46 3.70 2.85
C ASN A 295 -11.82 2.68 3.82
N ALA A 296 -10.58 2.22 3.57
CA ALA A 296 -9.89 1.31 4.49
C ALA A 296 -9.67 1.94 5.87
N ASN A 297 -9.59 3.27 5.91
CA ASN A 297 -9.33 4.04 7.11
C ASN A 297 -10.57 4.36 7.94
N MET A 298 -11.79 3.99 7.48
CA MET A 298 -13.01 4.20 8.23
C MET A 298 -12.99 3.48 9.58
N GLY A 299 -13.35 4.19 10.65
CA GLY A 299 -13.69 3.59 11.94
C GLY A 299 -15.18 3.19 12.01
N GLU A 300 -15.61 2.65 13.13
CA GLU A 300 -17.02 2.22 13.32
C GLU A 300 -18.02 3.36 13.10
N ARG A 301 -17.70 4.59 13.51
CA ARG A 301 -18.55 5.76 13.31
C ARG A 301 -18.81 6.03 11.84
N GLN A 302 -17.73 6.02 11.01
CA GLN A 302 -17.84 6.26 9.57
C GLN A 302 -18.56 5.12 8.87
N ILE A 303 -18.32 3.86 9.28
CA ILE A 303 -19.02 2.71 8.72
C ILE A 303 -20.53 2.83 8.95
N LYS A 304 -20.97 3.14 10.16
CA LYS A 304 -22.39 3.36 10.47
C LYS A 304 -23.00 4.51 9.65
N LYS A 305 -22.21 5.56 9.39
CA LYS A 305 -22.66 6.75 8.64
C LYS A 305 -22.76 6.50 7.14
N TYR A 306 -21.74 5.83 6.54
CA TYR A 306 -21.53 5.79 5.09
C TYR A 306 -21.70 4.40 4.44
N CYS A 307 -21.83 3.35 5.24
CA CYS A 307 -21.95 1.97 4.77
C CYS A 307 -23.27 1.34 5.22
N ARG A 308 -24.39 2.03 4.99
CA ARG A 308 -25.71 1.49 5.31
C ARG A 308 -25.99 0.31 4.37
N LEU A 309 -26.46 -0.78 4.93
CA LEU A 309 -26.85 -1.98 4.23
C LEU A 309 -28.37 -2.13 4.28
N ASP A 310 -28.98 -2.49 3.15
CA ASP A 310 -30.38 -2.90 3.11
C ASP A 310 -30.55 -4.34 3.64
N ALA A 311 -31.79 -4.80 3.75
CA ALA A 311 -32.10 -6.13 4.25
C ALA A 311 -31.53 -7.27 3.37
N GLU A 312 -31.38 -7.04 2.06
CA GLU A 312 -30.79 -8.01 1.14
C GLU A 312 -29.28 -8.11 1.33
N CYS A 313 -28.59 -6.98 1.44
CA CYS A 313 -27.17 -6.92 1.74
C CYS A 313 -26.82 -7.53 3.10
N GLU A 314 -27.60 -7.25 4.14
CA GLU A 314 -27.38 -7.84 5.48
C GLU A 314 -27.56 -9.36 5.45
N ARG A 315 -28.55 -9.89 4.73
CA ARG A 315 -28.76 -11.33 4.56
C ARG A 315 -27.58 -11.97 3.82
N THR A 316 -27.15 -11.38 2.71
CA THR A 316 -26.01 -11.86 1.91
C THR A 316 -24.72 -11.87 2.73
N LEU A 317 -24.50 -10.82 3.52
CA LEU A 317 -23.33 -10.73 4.38
C LEU A 317 -23.37 -11.77 5.49
N ARG A 318 -24.54 -12.08 6.06
CA ARG A 318 -24.73 -13.13 7.07
C ARG A 318 -24.46 -14.51 6.48
N GLU A 319 -24.98 -14.82 5.30
CA GLU A 319 -24.70 -16.08 4.58
C GLU A 319 -23.20 -16.25 4.31
N ALA A 320 -22.51 -15.20 3.87
CA ALA A 320 -21.07 -15.24 3.67
C ALA A 320 -20.32 -15.44 5.00
N PHE A 321 -20.76 -14.77 6.07
CA PHE A 321 -20.16 -14.89 7.41
C PHE A 321 -20.24 -16.32 7.95
N GLU A 322 -21.40 -16.94 7.84
CA GLU A 322 -21.64 -18.32 8.30
C GLU A 322 -20.88 -19.34 7.45
N ARG A 323 -20.93 -19.19 6.11
CA ARG A 323 -20.27 -20.12 5.18
C ARG A 323 -18.75 -20.11 5.27
N LEU A 324 -18.15 -18.93 5.44
CA LEU A 324 -16.70 -18.74 5.47
C LEU A 324 -16.14 -18.70 6.91
N HIS A 325 -16.97 -18.92 7.94
CA HIS A 325 -16.58 -18.87 9.36
C HIS A 325 -15.80 -17.60 9.73
N LEU A 326 -16.28 -16.46 9.24
CA LEU A 326 -15.57 -15.18 9.35
C LEU A 326 -15.52 -14.63 10.78
N SER A 327 -14.46 -13.89 11.10
CA SER A 327 -14.38 -13.13 12.34
C SER A 327 -15.20 -11.82 12.27
N ALA A 328 -15.52 -11.22 13.42
CA ALA A 328 -16.18 -9.93 13.47
C ALA A 328 -15.38 -8.82 12.76
N ARG A 329 -14.05 -8.93 12.77
CA ARG A 329 -13.15 -8.02 12.04
C ARG A 329 -13.28 -8.21 10.52
N ALA A 330 -13.38 -9.44 10.06
CA ALA A 330 -13.58 -9.76 8.63
C ALA A 330 -14.89 -9.16 8.11
N ARG A 331 -16.00 -9.20 8.89
CA ARG A 331 -17.26 -8.52 8.55
C ARG A 331 -17.03 -7.03 8.25
N THR A 332 -16.36 -6.34 9.16
CA THR A 332 -16.07 -4.91 9.02
C THR A 332 -15.25 -4.62 7.75
N ARG A 333 -14.30 -5.47 7.41
CA ARG A 333 -13.47 -5.32 6.22
C ARG A 333 -14.25 -5.55 4.93
N ILE A 334 -15.09 -6.60 4.87
CA ILE A 334 -15.98 -6.83 3.73
C ILE A 334 -16.84 -5.58 3.46
N ILE A 335 -17.39 -4.95 4.49
CA ILE A 335 -18.20 -3.73 4.34
C ILE A 335 -17.37 -2.57 3.75
N LYS A 336 -16.14 -2.36 4.22
CA LYS A 336 -15.24 -1.33 3.69
C LYS A 336 -14.85 -1.58 2.23
N VAL A 337 -14.53 -2.83 1.89
CA VAL A 337 -14.24 -3.25 0.52
C VAL A 337 -15.47 -3.09 -0.37
N ALA A 338 -16.65 -3.52 0.08
CA ALA A 338 -17.91 -3.36 -0.64
C ALA A 338 -18.25 -1.88 -0.89
N ARG A 339 -17.96 -0.98 0.07
CA ARG A 339 -18.09 0.47 -0.14
C ARG A 339 -17.15 0.96 -1.25
N THR A 340 -15.91 0.46 -1.28
CA THR A 340 -14.94 0.83 -2.32
C THR A 340 -15.39 0.33 -3.71
N ILE A 341 -15.89 -0.90 -3.79
CA ILE A 341 -16.45 -1.46 -5.04
C ILE A 341 -17.64 -0.62 -5.52
N ALA A 342 -18.52 -0.22 -4.59
CA ALA A 342 -19.64 0.64 -4.93
C ALA A 342 -19.19 2.03 -5.41
N ASP A 343 -18.11 2.60 -4.85
CA ASP A 343 -17.53 3.87 -5.31
C ASP A 343 -16.97 3.74 -6.74
N LEU A 344 -16.28 2.62 -7.05
CA LEU A 344 -15.79 2.30 -8.40
C LEU A 344 -16.92 2.09 -9.40
N ASP A 345 -18.07 1.59 -8.94
CA ASP A 345 -19.29 1.40 -9.75
C ASP A 345 -20.16 2.67 -9.80
N TYR A 346 -19.67 3.81 -9.30
CA TYR A 346 -20.43 5.07 -9.20
C TYR A 346 -21.77 4.92 -8.47
N SER A 347 -21.88 3.95 -7.56
CA SER A 347 -23.09 3.69 -6.79
C SER A 347 -23.09 4.44 -5.45
N SER A 348 -24.13 5.22 -5.18
CA SER A 348 -24.30 5.88 -3.87
C SER A 348 -24.51 4.87 -2.75
N GLU A 349 -25.12 3.72 -3.04
CA GLU A 349 -25.47 2.68 -2.08
C GLU A 349 -24.66 1.40 -2.31
N ILE A 350 -24.41 0.66 -1.22
CA ILE A 350 -23.86 -0.68 -1.28
C ILE A 350 -25.00 -1.63 -1.68
N ARG A 351 -24.78 -2.42 -2.76
CA ARG A 351 -25.73 -3.40 -3.27
C ARG A 351 -25.21 -4.81 -3.04
N LYS A 352 -26.08 -5.82 -3.13
CA LYS A 352 -25.76 -7.24 -3.00
C LYS A 352 -24.52 -7.65 -3.81
N LYS A 353 -24.41 -7.23 -5.08
CA LYS A 353 -23.27 -7.56 -5.94
C LYS A 353 -21.92 -7.10 -5.33
N HIS A 354 -21.91 -5.93 -4.66
CA HIS A 354 -20.69 -5.39 -4.03
C HIS A 354 -20.28 -6.21 -2.79
N ILE A 355 -21.26 -6.71 -2.03
CA ILE A 355 -21.01 -7.61 -0.88
C ILE A 355 -20.48 -8.96 -1.38
N LEU A 356 -21.07 -9.53 -2.44
CA LEU A 356 -20.62 -10.80 -3.01
C LEU A 356 -19.19 -10.70 -3.55
N GLU A 357 -18.87 -9.63 -4.31
CA GLU A 357 -17.50 -9.39 -4.80
C GLU A 357 -16.53 -9.20 -3.63
N ALA A 358 -16.86 -8.39 -2.64
CA ALA A 358 -16.01 -8.16 -1.47
C ALA A 358 -15.77 -9.46 -0.66
N ALA A 359 -16.80 -10.30 -0.50
CA ALA A 359 -16.69 -11.56 0.22
C ALA A 359 -15.82 -12.60 -0.54
N SER A 360 -15.80 -12.56 -1.87
CA SER A 360 -14.97 -13.48 -2.68
C SER A 360 -13.46 -13.30 -2.44
N TYR A 361 -13.03 -12.14 -1.96
CA TYR A 361 -11.63 -11.88 -1.59
C TYR A 361 -11.25 -12.32 -0.17
N ARG A 362 -12.09 -13.14 0.49
CA ARG A 362 -11.84 -13.69 1.83
C ARG A 362 -11.85 -15.23 1.86
N SER A 363 -11.57 -15.87 0.72
CA SER A 363 -11.61 -17.32 0.57
C SER A 363 -10.62 -18.08 1.48
N PHE A 364 -9.50 -17.49 1.84
CA PHE A 364 -8.51 -18.10 2.72
C PHE A 364 -8.86 -18.07 4.21
N ASP A 365 -9.86 -17.31 4.63
CA ASP A 365 -10.27 -17.26 6.04
C ASP A 365 -10.97 -18.57 6.48
N GLY A 366 -11.69 -19.24 5.57
CA GLY A 366 -12.41 -20.50 5.84
C GLY A 366 -11.55 -21.77 5.80
N ASP A 367 -10.48 -21.76 5.00
CA ASP A 367 -9.50 -22.86 4.91
C ASP A 367 -8.34 -22.67 5.90
N ALA A 368 -8.37 -21.59 6.63
CA ALA A 368 -7.32 -21.22 7.53
C ALA A 368 -7.35 -22.10 8.77
N LEU A 369 -6.36 -22.87 8.88
CA LEU A 369 -5.91 -23.33 10.20
C LEU A 369 -6.41 -24.72 10.58
#